data_ad189c0774589052e9daf8a2ef05f618
#
_entry.id   ad189c0774589052e9daf8a2ef05f618
#
_cell.length_a   1.000
_cell.length_b   1.000
_cell.length_c   1.000
_cell.angle_alpha   90.00
_cell.angle_beta   90.00
_cell.angle_gamma   90.00
#
_symmetry.space_group_name_H-M   'P 1'
#
loop_
_entity.id
_entity.type
_entity.pdbx_description
1 polymer ?
#
loop_
_entity_poly.entity_id
_entity_poly.type
_entity_poly.pdbx_seq_one_letter_code
_entity_poly.pdbx_strand_id
1 'polypeptide(L)'
;MRGGTSISTGRRAGAIGDCPASENVVDFLAENLDRFPEQTRSLLSFGACIGAGFSVDDLSAVCGLSDDEIERRLVAASAQEAVIPTGKDPETGAPSRYRFAHDRFQQVFYTALPAEDRARVHYLLGKRHEEQAASENDPEERLFDIADHYAKGLGEAADGRERRHVQETLLKAAHRCGLVSAFDTAERYLELPLAQPDLHEEDGRELLVQVLVEHHAVLCNLVKPDECDRAYLTLEAMLDDPVELVDSCCLQITSLSNGSRYEEAFELGLALLERLGVPFPRENFTQVLEQEIDLLYRELESLARGGNPDLHEAGDPAEAAIAKLLCRLCGPTIFFDASLSYWTVIAAVRRLIRNGHTPHGLQMCTNLMMPFGALRGDYRTAYEAFRSAMRVAERNRCREVVY
;
A
#
# COMPACT_ATOMS: atom_id res chain seq x y z
N MET A 1 -33.58 -1.46 35.99
CA MET A 1 -32.48 -1.69 36.93
C MET A 1 -31.42 -2.54 36.27
N ARG A 2 -30.15 -2.10 36.37
CA ARG A 2 -28.87 -2.70 35.96
C ARG A 2 -28.67 -2.64 34.41
N GLY A 3 -27.86 -1.86 33.81
CA GLY A 3 -26.53 -1.39 34.20
C GLY A 3 -25.49 -2.24 33.46
N GLY A 4 -25.18 -1.94 32.21
CA GLY A 4 -24.16 -2.58 31.40
C GLY A 4 -23.17 -1.51 30.95
N THR A 5 -22.01 -1.46 31.58
CA THR A 5 -20.88 -0.57 31.35
C THR A 5 -20.18 -0.96 30.05
N SER A 6 -20.17 -0.08 29.08
CA SER A 6 -19.35 -0.14 27.87
C SER A 6 -17.95 0.35 28.21
N ILE A 7 -16.96 -0.54 28.07
CA ILE A 7 -15.55 -0.18 28.16
C ILE A 7 -15.07 0.21 26.76
N SER A 8 -14.93 1.51 26.54
CA SER A 8 -14.30 2.10 25.39
C SER A 8 -12.78 2.17 25.61
N THR A 9 -12.02 1.28 24.98
CA THR A 9 -10.57 1.37 24.87
C THR A 9 -10.20 1.73 23.42
N GLY A 10 -10.41 2.99 23.06
CA GLY A 10 -9.88 3.58 21.85
C GLY A 10 -8.66 4.44 22.18
N ARG A 11 -7.46 3.90 22.13
CA ARG A 11 -6.25 4.73 22.03
C ARG A 11 -6.17 5.22 20.58
N ARG A 12 -6.58 6.46 20.35
CA ARG A 12 -6.24 7.21 19.12
C ARG A 12 -4.77 7.59 19.22
N ALA A 13 -3.93 7.07 18.33
CA ALA A 13 -2.67 7.69 17.98
C ALA A 13 -3.02 9.04 17.31
N GLY A 14 -2.87 10.14 18.06
CA GLY A 14 -3.14 11.46 17.56
C GLY A 14 -2.04 11.88 16.59
N ALA A 15 -2.38 12.10 15.33
CA ALA A 15 -1.60 12.92 14.45
C ALA A 15 -1.36 14.27 15.14
N ILE A 16 -0.09 14.67 15.29
CA ILE A 16 0.28 16.03 15.67
C ILE A 16 0.04 16.89 14.42
N GLY A 17 -1.24 17.25 14.18
CA GLY A 17 -1.62 18.23 13.18
C GLY A 17 -1.33 19.63 13.73
N ASP A 18 -0.96 20.55 12.85
CA ASP A 18 -0.81 21.99 13.11
C ASP A 18 -2.04 22.55 13.83
N CYS A 19 -1.98 22.55 15.15
CA CYS A 19 -2.96 23.27 15.97
C CYS A 19 -2.43 24.70 16.14
N PRO A 20 -3.17 25.74 15.72
CA PRO A 20 -2.73 27.10 15.90
C PRO A 20 -2.57 27.37 17.41
N ALA A 21 -1.35 27.67 17.81
CA ALA A 21 -1.02 28.02 19.20
C ALA A 21 -1.82 29.26 19.60
N SER A 22 -2.58 29.19 20.70
CA SER A 22 -3.19 30.34 21.27
C SER A 22 -2.11 31.33 21.76
N GLU A 23 -2.36 32.67 21.74
CA GLU A 23 -1.40 33.70 22.16
C GLU A 23 -0.73 33.43 23.52
N ASN A 24 -1.44 32.84 24.47
CA ASN A 24 -0.89 32.36 25.74
C ASN A 24 0.15 31.27 25.69
N VAL A 25 0.19 30.51 24.58
CA VAL A 25 1.19 29.46 24.37
C VAL A 25 2.47 30.06 23.79
N VAL A 26 2.37 31.07 22.92
CA VAL A 26 3.52 31.74 22.32
C VAL A 26 4.32 32.51 23.42
N ASP A 27 3.65 33.21 24.33
CA ASP A 27 4.30 33.92 25.45
C ASP A 27 4.99 32.94 26.43
N PHE A 28 4.33 31.83 26.76
CA PHE A 28 4.93 30.76 27.56
C PHE A 28 6.14 30.11 26.85
N LEU A 29 6.10 30.05 25.51
CA LEU A 29 7.16 29.53 24.66
C LEU A 29 8.43 30.39 24.74
N ALA A 30 8.26 31.74 24.59
CA ALA A 30 9.37 32.68 24.61
C ALA A 30 10.07 32.73 25.99
N GLU A 31 9.30 32.81 27.07
CA GLU A 31 9.84 32.85 28.45
C GLU A 31 10.63 31.56 28.81
N ASN A 32 10.25 30.41 28.29
CA ASN A 32 10.94 29.15 28.60
C ASN A 32 12.20 28.93 27.75
N LEU A 33 12.24 29.40 26.51
CA LEU A 33 13.43 29.29 25.64
C LEU A 33 14.57 30.18 26.19
N ASP A 34 14.27 31.38 26.67
CA ASP A 34 15.29 32.33 27.14
C ASP A 34 15.98 31.91 28.46
N ARG A 35 15.45 30.92 29.16
CA ARG A 35 16.10 30.33 30.34
C ARG A 35 17.33 29.50 30.01
N PHE A 36 17.43 28.98 28.77
CA PHE A 36 18.52 28.11 28.34
C PHE A 36 19.54 28.88 27.52
N PRO A 37 20.84 28.67 27.73
CA PRO A 37 21.89 29.14 26.83
C PRO A 37 21.60 28.65 25.38
N GLU A 38 21.95 29.47 24.38
CA GLU A 38 21.69 29.21 22.97
C GLU A 38 22.11 27.79 22.53
N GLN A 39 23.29 27.36 22.97
CA GLN A 39 23.83 26.03 22.66
C GLN A 39 23.00 24.90 23.28
N THR A 40 22.41 25.11 24.45
CA THR A 40 21.53 24.14 25.10
C THR A 40 20.16 24.13 24.41
N ARG A 41 19.68 25.29 23.98
CA ARG A 41 18.44 25.40 23.19
C ARG A 41 18.55 24.64 21.90
N SER A 42 19.63 24.83 21.13
CA SER A 42 19.89 24.08 19.88
C SER A 42 19.91 22.59 20.12
N LEU A 43 20.60 22.12 21.17
CA LEU A 43 20.66 20.69 21.51
C LEU A 43 19.26 20.13 21.85
N LEU A 44 18.46 20.83 22.64
CA LEU A 44 17.10 20.43 22.98
C LEU A 44 16.16 20.45 21.75
N SER A 45 16.38 21.40 20.83
CA SER A 45 15.65 21.43 19.55
C SER A 45 15.97 20.23 18.67
N PHE A 46 17.21 19.77 18.63
CA PHE A 46 17.58 18.51 17.95
C PHE A 46 16.94 17.30 18.65
N GLY A 47 16.99 17.24 19.97
CA GLY A 47 16.28 16.21 20.75
C GLY A 47 14.77 16.20 20.46
N ALA A 48 14.16 17.35 20.27
CA ALA A 48 12.74 17.44 19.93
C ALA A 48 12.41 16.91 18.53
N CYS A 49 13.36 16.96 17.58
CA CYS A 49 13.21 16.32 16.27
C CYS A 49 13.32 14.78 16.36
N ILE A 50 14.10 14.25 17.30
CA ILE A 50 14.18 12.79 17.52
C ILE A 50 12.83 12.28 18.04
N GLY A 51 12.25 12.94 19.04
CA GLY A 51 10.97 12.54 19.59
C GLY A 51 10.77 12.95 21.06
N ALA A 52 9.76 12.35 21.70
CA ALA A 52 9.49 12.57 23.11
C ALA A 52 10.62 12.04 24.02
N GLY A 53 11.33 11.01 23.57
CA GLY A 53 12.53 10.43 24.18
C GLY A 53 13.65 10.31 23.18
N PHE A 54 14.90 10.49 23.64
CA PHE A 54 16.09 10.49 22.79
C PHE A 54 17.32 10.00 23.58
N SER A 55 18.32 9.49 22.87
CA SER A 55 19.60 9.07 23.45
C SER A 55 20.70 10.12 23.20
N VAL A 56 21.80 10.01 23.96
CA VAL A 56 23.03 10.78 23.73
C VAL A 56 23.59 10.47 22.36
N ASP A 57 23.58 9.19 21.96
CA ASP A 57 24.02 8.69 20.64
C ASP A 57 23.27 9.33 19.48
N ASP A 58 21.93 9.42 19.57
CA ASP A 58 21.11 10.04 18.51
C ASP A 58 21.41 11.54 18.38
N LEU A 59 21.61 12.21 19.51
CA LEU A 59 22.02 13.62 19.51
C LEU A 59 23.41 13.83 18.94
N SER A 60 24.38 12.98 19.31
CA SER A 60 25.75 13.04 18.81
C SER A 60 25.79 12.93 17.29
N ALA A 61 24.97 12.06 16.71
CA ALA A 61 24.88 11.85 15.27
C ALA A 61 24.40 13.10 14.50
N VAL A 62 23.60 13.97 15.11
CA VAL A 62 22.98 15.13 14.42
C VAL A 62 23.60 16.46 14.79
N CYS A 63 24.22 16.61 15.97
CA CYS A 63 24.75 17.89 16.42
C CYS A 63 26.28 18.04 16.29
N GLY A 64 27.00 16.94 16.00
CA GLY A 64 28.45 16.94 15.86
C GLY A 64 29.22 17.33 17.15
N LEU A 65 28.58 17.21 18.31
CA LEU A 65 29.19 17.44 19.62
C LEU A 65 29.70 16.11 20.20
N SER A 66 30.68 16.18 21.11
CA SER A 66 31.09 15.00 21.87
C SER A 66 30.05 14.63 22.92
N ASP A 67 30.01 13.34 23.27
CA ASP A 67 29.07 12.80 24.27
C ASP A 67 29.19 13.53 25.61
N ASP A 68 30.42 13.80 26.06
CA ASP A 68 30.69 14.58 27.30
C ASP A 68 30.04 15.97 27.28
N GLU A 69 30.06 16.63 26.11
CA GLU A 69 29.46 17.96 25.97
C GLU A 69 27.93 17.89 25.96
N ILE A 70 27.38 16.87 25.29
CA ILE A 70 25.94 16.60 25.27
C ILE A 70 25.45 16.32 26.67
N GLU A 71 26.11 15.40 27.39
CA GLU A 71 25.74 15.02 28.76
C GLU A 71 25.77 16.22 29.71
N ARG A 72 26.82 17.04 29.67
CA ARG A 72 26.90 18.24 30.50
C ARG A 72 25.70 19.18 30.29
N ARG A 73 25.29 19.38 29.02
CA ARG A 73 24.16 20.25 28.68
C ARG A 73 22.83 19.63 29.10
N LEU A 74 22.67 18.31 28.93
CA LEU A 74 21.46 17.60 29.35
C LEU A 74 21.29 17.56 30.86
N VAL A 75 22.39 17.44 31.62
CA VAL A 75 22.38 17.56 33.09
C VAL A 75 21.92 18.96 33.50
N ALA A 76 22.43 20.03 32.85
CA ALA A 76 21.98 21.39 33.11
C ALA A 76 20.50 21.59 32.74
N ALA A 77 20.03 21.02 31.64
CA ALA A 77 18.63 21.09 31.22
C ALA A 77 17.70 20.27 32.17
N SER A 78 18.21 19.17 32.71
CA SER A 78 17.49 18.34 33.70
C SER A 78 17.34 19.09 35.03
N ALA A 79 18.34 19.83 35.43
CA ALA A 79 18.27 20.68 36.64
C ALA A 79 17.23 21.84 36.52
N GLN A 80 16.85 22.17 35.29
CA GLN A 80 15.78 23.16 34.97
C GLN A 80 14.47 22.45 34.57
N GLU A 81 14.33 21.17 34.86
CA GLU A 81 13.13 20.34 34.61
C GLU A 81 12.62 20.33 33.19
N ALA A 82 13.48 20.60 32.19
CA ALA A 82 13.11 20.48 30.77
C ALA A 82 13.14 19.04 30.25
N VAL A 83 14.11 18.25 30.74
CA VAL A 83 14.28 16.84 30.40
C VAL A 83 14.48 15.98 31.64
N ILE A 84 14.11 14.72 31.55
CA ILE A 84 14.22 13.74 32.65
C ILE A 84 15.04 12.54 32.15
N PRO A 85 16.08 12.11 32.87
CA PRO A 85 16.83 10.90 32.53
C PRO A 85 15.94 9.65 32.70
N THR A 86 15.96 8.76 31.70
CA THR A 86 15.11 7.55 31.67
C THR A 86 15.88 6.24 31.55
N GLY A 87 17.16 6.30 31.17
CA GLY A 87 18.05 5.14 31.05
C GLY A 87 19.44 5.46 31.59
N LYS A 88 20.20 4.42 31.88
CA LYS A 88 21.60 4.53 32.30
C LYS A 88 22.46 3.67 31.39
N ASP A 89 23.64 4.15 31.08
CA ASP A 89 24.67 3.40 30.42
C ASP A 89 25.13 2.23 31.33
N PRO A 90 25.20 1.00 30.83
CA PRO A 90 25.56 -0.17 31.65
C PRO A 90 26.99 -0.14 32.19
N GLU A 91 27.94 0.51 31.49
CA GLU A 91 29.35 0.53 31.83
C GLU A 91 29.69 1.71 32.77
N THR A 92 29.18 2.89 32.44
CA THR A 92 29.50 4.11 33.19
C THR A 92 28.49 4.46 34.27
N GLY A 93 27.27 3.92 34.19
CA GLY A 93 26.15 4.27 35.06
C GLY A 93 25.60 5.70 34.83
N ALA A 94 26.13 6.43 33.86
CA ALA A 94 25.66 7.76 33.45
C ALA A 94 24.30 7.69 32.77
N PRO A 95 23.47 8.77 32.82
CA PRO A 95 22.23 8.80 32.04
C PRO A 95 22.52 8.79 30.54
N SER A 96 22.05 7.74 29.83
CA SER A 96 22.25 7.57 28.38
C SER A 96 21.02 7.92 27.57
N ARG A 97 19.82 7.93 28.19
CA ARG A 97 18.56 8.29 27.55
C ARG A 97 17.80 9.32 28.36
N TYR A 98 17.13 10.20 27.64
CA TYR A 98 16.35 11.29 28.22
C TYR A 98 14.98 11.36 27.55
N ARG A 99 14.02 11.99 28.24
CA ARG A 99 12.73 12.38 27.66
C ARG A 99 12.40 13.81 28.08
N PHE A 100 11.60 14.51 27.29
CA PHE A 100 11.06 15.79 27.73
C PHE A 100 10.15 15.61 28.96
N ALA A 101 10.25 16.53 29.91
CA ALA A 101 9.44 16.51 31.11
C ALA A 101 7.93 16.64 30.79
N HIS A 102 7.62 17.42 29.76
CA HIS A 102 6.27 17.63 29.25
C HIS A 102 6.30 17.74 27.72
N ASP A 103 5.25 17.27 27.06
CA ASP A 103 5.10 17.31 25.59
C ASP A 103 5.18 18.77 25.05
N ARG A 104 4.78 19.75 25.86
CA ARG A 104 4.90 21.16 25.51
C ARG A 104 6.35 21.61 25.34
N PHE A 105 7.29 21.12 26.14
CA PHE A 105 8.71 21.42 25.94
C PHE A 105 9.19 20.88 24.61
N GLN A 106 8.86 19.63 24.28
CA GLN A 106 9.19 19.06 22.96
C GLN A 106 8.65 19.94 21.83
N GLN A 107 7.37 20.30 21.87
CA GLN A 107 6.74 21.11 20.83
C GLN A 107 7.41 22.48 20.70
N VAL A 108 7.74 23.14 21.83
CA VAL A 108 8.43 24.42 21.86
C VAL A 108 9.79 24.35 21.18
N PHE A 109 10.63 23.40 21.60
CA PHE A 109 11.97 23.26 21.05
C PHE A 109 11.93 22.81 19.57
N TYR A 110 10.96 21.99 19.20
CA TYR A 110 10.75 21.59 17.80
C TYR A 110 10.42 22.79 16.91
N THR A 111 9.48 23.65 17.34
CA THR A 111 9.06 24.81 16.55
C THR A 111 10.07 25.95 16.58
N ALA A 112 10.93 26.02 17.60
CA ALA A 112 12.00 27.01 17.69
C ALA A 112 13.11 26.80 16.65
N LEU A 113 13.28 25.57 16.15
CA LEU A 113 14.25 25.29 15.10
C LEU A 113 13.67 25.73 13.74
N PRO A 114 14.44 26.45 12.89
CA PRO A 114 14.03 26.79 11.53
C PRO A 114 13.63 25.55 10.74
N ALA A 115 12.70 25.69 9.78
CA ALA A 115 12.18 24.56 9.00
C ALA A 115 13.27 23.81 8.24
N GLU A 116 14.23 24.53 7.65
CA GLU A 116 15.38 23.96 6.95
C GLU A 116 16.26 23.13 7.89
N ASP A 117 16.59 23.66 9.06
CA ASP A 117 17.39 22.93 10.05
C ASP A 117 16.63 21.69 10.56
N ARG A 118 15.30 21.76 10.75
CA ARG A 118 14.48 20.59 11.10
C ARG A 118 14.55 19.52 10.02
N ALA A 119 14.39 19.89 8.76
CA ALA A 119 14.47 18.97 7.63
C ALA A 119 15.82 18.26 7.60
N ARG A 120 16.91 19.04 7.76
CA ARG A 120 18.27 18.48 7.82
C ARG A 120 18.46 17.50 8.98
N VAL A 121 17.99 17.84 10.18
CA VAL A 121 18.07 16.95 11.35
C VAL A 121 17.29 15.67 11.09
N HIS A 122 16.08 15.77 10.57
CA HIS A 122 15.28 14.60 10.23
C HIS A 122 15.98 13.71 9.18
N TYR A 123 16.57 14.30 8.14
CA TYR A 123 17.32 13.54 7.15
C TYR A 123 18.50 12.76 7.77
N LEU A 124 19.29 13.41 8.64
CA LEU A 124 20.40 12.77 9.34
C LEU A 124 19.94 11.65 10.29
N LEU A 125 18.81 11.85 10.97
CA LEU A 125 18.19 10.82 11.82
C LEU A 125 17.72 9.61 11.00
N GLY A 126 17.11 9.84 9.84
CA GLY A 126 16.74 8.76 8.93
C GLY A 126 17.93 7.92 8.54
N LYS A 127 19.05 8.55 8.12
CA LYS A 127 20.31 7.85 7.81
C LYS A 127 20.85 7.09 9.02
N ARG A 128 20.85 7.70 10.21
CA ARG A 128 21.34 7.04 11.43
C ARG A 128 20.52 5.82 11.80
N HIS A 129 19.19 5.91 11.74
CA HIS A 129 18.31 4.78 12.04
C HIS A 129 18.46 3.66 11.00
N GLU A 130 18.71 3.99 9.74
CA GLU A 130 18.98 3.02 8.68
C GLU A 130 20.31 2.27 8.91
N GLU A 131 21.38 2.98 9.30
CA GLU A 131 22.64 2.37 9.69
C GLU A 131 22.51 1.43 10.90
N GLN A 132 21.71 1.82 11.89
CA GLN A 132 21.39 0.99 13.06
C GLN A 132 20.60 -0.25 12.65
N ALA A 133 19.55 -0.09 11.83
CA ALA A 133 18.74 -1.19 11.33
C ALA A 133 19.55 -2.21 10.53
N ALA A 134 20.56 -1.77 9.77
CA ALA A 134 21.45 -2.65 9.03
C ALA A 134 22.32 -3.54 9.95
N SER A 135 22.51 -3.16 11.20
CA SER A 135 23.26 -3.92 12.21
C SER A 135 22.36 -4.82 13.10
N GLU A 136 21.05 -4.65 13.02
CA GLU A 136 20.06 -5.40 13.79
C GLU A 136 19.54 -6.65 13.04
N ASN A 137 19.00 -7.61 13.78
CA ASN A 137 18.45 -8.85 13.20
C ASN A 137 17.07 -8.64 12.53
N ASP A 138 16.42 -7.51 12.74
CA ASP A 138 15.12 -7.16 12.17
C ASP A 138 15.10 -5.71 11.67
N PRO A 139 15.61 -5.46 10.46
CA PRO A 139 15.60 -4.13 9.86
C PRO A 139 14.16 -3.60 9.55
N GLU A 140 13.15 -4.47 9.51
CA GLU A 140 11.78 -4.06 9.22
C GLU A 140 11.11 -3.35 10.42
N GLU A 141 11.53 -3.64 11.66
CA GLU A 141 10.97 -3.02 12.86
C GLU A 141 11.17 -1.50 12.86
N ARG A 142 12.28 -1.01 12.28
CA ARG A 142 12.61 0.42 12.21
C ARG A 142 12.15 1.13 10.94
N LEU A 143 11.57 0.40 9.99
CA LEU A 143 11.22 0.97 8.69
C LEU A 143 10.32 2.21 8.80
N PHE A 144 9.36 2.19 9.72
CA PHE A 144 8.43 3.31 9.90
C PHE A 144 9.12 4.52 10.53
N ASP A 145 10.01 4.33 11.49
CA ASP A 145 10.79 5.41 12.10
C ASP A 145 11.71 6.07 11.05
N ILE A 146 12.38 5.25 10.23
CA ILE A 146 13.22 5.71 9.11
C ILE A 146 12.37 6.52 8.11
N ALA A 147 11.23 5.97 7.70
CA ALA A 147 10.34 6.61 6.73
C ALA A 147 9.74 7.91 7.26
N ASP A 148 9.35 7.99 8.54
CA ASP A 148 8.85 9.22 9.16
C ASP A 148 9.90 10.33 9.20
N HIS A 149 11.16 9.97 9.43
CA HIS A 149 12.25 10.93 9.39
C HIS A 149 12.55 11.36 7.95
N TYR A 150 12.66 10.43 7.01
CA TYR A 150 12.88 10.75 5.59
C TYR A 150 11.72 11.55 4.98
N ALA A 151 10.48 11.30 5.38
CA ALA A 151 9.32 12.07 4.94
C ALA A 151 9.45 13.56 5.30
N LYS A 152 10.06 13.88 6.43
CA LYS A 152 10.28 15.28 6.90
C LYS A 152 11.57 15.89 6.36
N GLY A 153 12.52 15.06 5.89
CA GLY A 153 13.85 15.45 5.46
C GLY A 153 14.14 15.24 3.97
N LEU A 154 13.17 14.84 3.15
CA LEU A 154 13.38 14.47 1.73
C LEU A 154 14.10 15.57 0.92
N GLY A 155 13.79 16.86 1.19
CA GLY A 155 14.41 18.00 0.52
C GLY A 155 15.90 18.18 0.76
N GLU A 156 16.46 17.52 1.78
CA GLU A 156 17.87 17.63 2.19
C GLU A 156 18.78 16.56 1.55
N ALA A 157 18.22 15.63 0.79
CA ALA A 157 19.01 14.64 0.04
C ALA A 157 19.96 15.35 -0.94
N ALA A 158 21.27 15.13 -0.77
CA ALA A 158 22.31 15.93 -1.40
C ALA A 158 22.36 15.76 -2.93
N ASP A 159 22.02 14.56 -3.43
CA ASP A 159 22.04 14.25 -4.86
C ASP A 159 20.86 13.36 -5.28
N GLY A 160 20.73 13.13 -6.58
CA GLY A 160 19.66 12.31 -7.14
C GLY A 160 19.66 10.87 -6.65
N ARG A 161 20.83 10.29 -6.32
CA ARG A 161 20.95 8.92 -5.81
C ARG A 161 20.41 8.81 -4.38
N GLU A 162 20.79 9.75 -3.52
CA GLU A 162 20.28 9.79 -2.15
C GLU A 162 18.77 10.03 -2.15
N ARG A 163 18.27 10.92 -3.00
CA ARG A 163 16.85 11.22 -3.14
C ARG A 163 16.05 10.00 -3.60
N ARG A 164 16.55 9.30 -4.61
CA ARG A 164 15.95 8.03 -5.07
C ARG A 164 15.89 6.98 -3.96
N HIS A 165 16.97 6.83 -3.20
CA HIS A 165 16.99 5.91 -2.05
C HIS A 165 15.92 6.24 -1.00
N VAL A 166 15.75 7.52 -0.68
CA VAL A 166 14.67 7.96 0.23
C VAL A 166 13.30 7.66 -0.36
N GLN A 167 13.08 7.92 -1.65
CA GLN A 167 11.80 7.63 -2.33
C GLN A 167 11.49 6.13 -2.32
N GLU A 168 12.47 5.27 -2.57
CA GLU A 168 12.33 3.80 -2.48
C GLU A 168 12.01 3.34 -1.05
N THR A 169 12.60 3.98 -0.04
CA THR A 169 12.31 3.68 1.36
C THR A 169 10.88 4.09 1.74
N LEU A 170 10.42 5.24 1.28
CA LEU A 170 9.02 5.68 1.46
C LEU A 170 8.03 4.75 0.76
N LEU A 171 8.34 4.28 -0.45
CA LEU A 171 7.52 3.30 -1.16
C LEU A 171 7.42 1.98 -0.38
N LYS A 172 8.54 1.46 0.13
CA LYS A 172 8.54 0.25 0.97
C LYS A 172 7.70 0.42 2.23
N ALA A 173 7.80 1.56 2.89
CA ALA A 173 7.01 1.87 4.08
C ALA A 173 5.52 1.98 3.75
N ALA A 174 5.16 2.61 2.63
CA ALA A 174 3.78 2.71 2.15
C ALA A 174 3.18 1.33 1.87
N HIS A 175 3.92 0.46 1.19
CA HIS A 175 3.50 -0.91 0.94
C HIS A 175 3.22 -1.67 2.27
N ARG A 176 4.11 -1.55 3.25
CA ARG A 176 3.89 -2.15 4.58
C ARG A 176 2.70 -1.56 5.31
N CYS A 177 2.45 -0.25 5.21
CA CYS A 177 1.24 0.38 5.71
C CYS A 177 -0.02 -0.21 5.07
N GLY A 178 0.00 -0.46 3.75
CA GLY A 178 -1.09 -1.12 3.03
C GLY A 178 -1.43 -2.49 3.59
N LEU A 179 -0.41 -3.32 3.89
CA LEU A 179 -0.59 -4.67 4.46
C LEU A 179 -1.26 -4.66 5.86
N VAL A 180 -1.10 -3.59 6.63
CA VAL A 180 -1.73 -3.42 7.95
C VAL A 180 -2.92 -2.46 7.93
N SER A 181 -3.41 -2.12 6.74
CA SER A 181 -4.55 -1.23 6.50
C SER A 181 -4.39 0.19 7.07
N ALA A 182 -3.14 0.67 7.20
CA ALA A 182 -2.82 2.06 7.59
C ALA A 182 -2.76 2.98 6.37
N PHE A 183 -3.86 3.04 5.59
CA PHE A 183 -3.90 3.67 4.27
C PHE A 183 -3.63 5.17 4.27
N ASP A 184 -4.09 5.92 5.30
CA ASP A 184 -3.79 7.37 5.41
C ASP A 184 -2.28 7.63 5.54
N THR A 185 -1.56 6.77 6.24
CA THR A 185 -0.11 6.87 6.37
C THR A 185 0.59 6.48 5.08
N ALA A 186 0.09 5.42 4.40
CA ALA A 186 0.59 5.00 3.10
C ALA A 186 0.46 6.13 2.06
N GLU A 187 -0.71 6.77 1.98
CA GLU A 187 -0.94 7.90 1.07
C GLU A 187 0.09 9.01 1.31
N ARG A 188 0.25 9.44 2.56
CA ARG A 188 1.23 10.47 2.92
C ARG A 188 2.66 10.14 2.47
N TYR A 189 3.08 8.88 2.61
CA TYR A 189 4.41 8.46 2.15
C TYR A 189 4.54 8.43 0.62
N LEU A 190 3.45 8.19 -0.11
CA LEU A 190 3.47 8.14 -1.58
C LEU A 190 3.34 9.52 -2.23
N GLU A 191 2.60 10.45 -1.61
CA GLU A 191 2.47 11.82 -2.11
C GLU A 191 3.81 12.57 -2.14
N LEU A 192 4.70 12.29 -1.19
CA LEU A 192 6.00 12.94 -1.09
C LEU A 192 6.91 12.65 -2.30
N PRO A 193 7.15 11.39 -2.71
CA PRO A 193 7.87 11.09 -3.94
C PRO A 193 7.19 11.68 -5.17
N LEU A 194 5.85 11.57 -5.28
CA LEU A 194 5.09 12.08 -6.42
C LEU A 194 5.22 13.60 -6.62
N ALA A 195 5.47 14.33 -5.54
CA ALA A 195 5.71 15.78 -5.60
C ALA A 195 7.14 16.15 -6.05
N GLN A 196 8.07 15.17 -6.18
CA GLN A 196 9.45 15.46 -6.55
C GLN A 196 9.63 15.49 -8.08
N PRO A 197 10.25 16.55 -8.66
CA PRO A 197 10.42 16.67 -10.11
C PRO A 197 11.27 15.54 -10.73
N ASP A 198 12.31 15.09 -10.02
CA ASP A 198 13.26 14.07 -10.50
C ASP A 198 12.60 12.70 -10.69
N LEU A 199 11.51 12.41 -9.97
CA LEU A 199 10.75 11.19 -10.18
C LEU A 199 10.07 11.15 -11.56
N HIS A 200 9.78 12.31 -12.14
CA HIS A 200 9.13 12.46 -13.45
C HIS A 200 10.12 12.52 -14.63
N GLU A 201 11.42 12.46 -14.36
CA GLU A 201 12.46 12.35 -15.38
C GLU A 201 12.57 10.92 -15.92
N GLU A 202 13.28 10.74 -17.04
CA GLU A 202 13.40 9.44 -17.71
C GLU A 202 14.00 8.36 -16.78
N ASP A 203 15.02 8.72 -16.02
CA ASP A 203 15.67 7.81 -15.05
C ASP A 203 14.76 7.45 -13.85
N GLY A 204 13.75 8.26 -13.57
CA GLY A 204 12.75 8.03 -12.51
C GLY A 204 11.57 7.16 -12.92
N ARG A 205 11.36 6.91 -14.21
CA ARG A 205 10.14 6.30 -14.78
C ARG A 205 9.75 4.97 -14.10
N GLU A 206 10.70 4.09 -13.88
CA GLU A 206 10.44 2.78 -13.25
C GLU A 206 9.89 2.94 -11.82
N LEU A 207 10.55 3.78 -11.02
CA LEU A 207 10.10 4.06 -9.64
C LEU A 207 8.77 4.81 -9.64
N LEU A 208 8.57 5.75 -10.58
CA LEU A 208 7.29 6.47 -10.73
C LEU A 208 6.13 5.50 -10.97
N VAL A 209 6.30 4.51 -11.85
CA VAL A 209 5.27 3.49 -12.09
C VAL A 209 4.97 2.71 -10.80
N GLN A 210 5.99 2.26 -10.07
CA GLN A 210 5.81 1.53 -8.82
C GLN A 210 5.06 2.38 -7.77
N VAL A 211 5.44 3.65 -7.62
CA VAL A 211 4.77 4.58 -6.70
C VAL A 211 3.32 4.82 -7.10
N LEU A 212 3.04 4.99 -8.41
CA LEU A 212 1.68 5.21 -8.91
C LEU A 212 0.80 3.97 -8.74
N VAL A 213 1.33 2.76 -8.96
CA VAL A 213 0.59 1.49 -8.73
C VAL A 213 0.18 1.36 -7.28
N GLU A 214 1.10 1.58 -6.35
CA GLU A 214 0.81 1.52 -4.91
C GLU A 214 -0.14 2.65 -4.49
N HIS A 215 0.04 3.87 -5.02
CA HIS A 215 -0.82 5.01 -4.73
C HIS A 215 -2.26 4.77 -5.23
N HIS A 216 -2.43 4.26 -6.44
CA HIS A 216 -3.75 3.87 -6.96
C HIS A 216 -4.43 2.84 -6.05
N ALA A 217 -3.69 1.81 -5.60
CA ALA A 217 -4.23 0.80 -4.69
C ALA A 217 -4.66 1.40 -3.33
N VAL A 218 -3.87 2.33 -2.78
CA VAL A 218 -4.20 3.05 -1.55
C VAL A 218 -5.44 3.93 -1.72
N LEU A 219 -5.55 4.69 -2.82
CA LEU A 219 -6.71 5.53 -3.12
C LEU A 219 -8.01 4.73 -3.25
N CYS A 220 -7.94 3.54 -3.89
CA CYS A 220 -9.09 2.63 -3.96
C CYS A 220 -9.55 2.16 -2.57
N ASN A 221 -8.62 1.88 -1.66
CA ASN A 221 -8.93 1.46 -0.29
C ASN A 221 -9.44 2.62 0.59
N LEU A 222 -8.99 3.84 0.34
CA LEU A 222 -9.47 5.06 1.01
C LEU A 222 -10.84 5.52 0.48
N VAL A 223 -11.35 4.88 -0.57
CA VAL A 223 -12.62 5.23 -1.22
C VAL A 223 -12.61 6.68 -1.73
N LYS A 224 -11.54 7.04 -2.46
CA LYS A 224 -11.35 8.35 -3.12
C LYS A 224 -11.56 8.21 -4.64
N PRO A 225 -12.80 8.10 -5.14
CA PRO A 225 -13.09 7.67 -6.52
C PRO A 225 -12.49 8.59 -7.58
N ASP A 226 -12.59 9.90 -7.42
CA ASP A 226 -12.09 10.85 -8.43
C ASP A 226 -10.56 10.84 -8.53
N GLU A 227 -9.88 10.61 -7.41
CA GLU A 227 -8.42 10.51 -7.35
C GLU A 227 -7.95 9.16 -7.90
N CYS A 228 -8.68 8.09 -7.56
CA CYS A 228 -8.46 6.74 -8.07
C CYS A 228 -8.59 6.70 -9.60
N ASP A 229 -9.64 7.32 -10.17
CA ASP A 229 -9.85 7.42 -11.62
C ASP A 229 -8.67 8.14 -12.31
N ARG A 230 -8.19 9.27 -11.75
CA ARG A 230 -7.05 10.01 -12.29
C ARG A 230 -5.74 9.21 -12.23
N ALA A 231 -5.49 8.53 -11.11
CA ALA A 231 -4.29 7.70 -10.95
C ALA A 231 -4.29 6.54 -11.94
N TYR A 232 -5.44 5.89 -12.15
CA TYR A 232 -5.58 4.83 -13.15
C TYR A 232 -5.30 5.31 -14.58
N LEU A 233 -5.88 6.44 -14.98
CA LEU A 233 -5.64 7.01 -16.31
C LEU A 233 -4.15 7.35 -16.54
N THR A 234 -3.47 7.80 -15.50
CA THR A 234 -2.03 8.06 -15.56
C THR A 234 -1.25 6.76 -15.79
N LEU A 235 -1.58 5.70 -15.05
CA LEU A 235 -0.97 4.38 -15.22
C LEU A 235 -1.22 3.80 -16.62
N GLU A 236 -2.45 3.89 -17.10
CA GLU A 236 -2.83 3.42 -18.44
C GLU A 236 -2.03 4.11 -19.57
N ALA A 237 -1.77 5.41 -19.40
CA ALA A 237 -0.96 6.18 -20.35
C ALA A 237 0.55 5.85 -20.28
N MET A 238 1.03 5.32 -19.15
CA MET A 238 2.44 5.02 -18.92
C MET A 238 2.81 3.56 -19.22
N LEU A 239 1.87 2.62 -19.10
CA LEU A 239 2.11 1.19 -19.27
C LEU A 239 1.72 0.72 -20.68
N ASP A 240 2.72 0.37 -21.46
CA ASP A 240 2.53 -0.14 -22.84
C ASP A 240 2.10 -1.60 -22.84
N ASP A 241 2.65 -2.41 -21.91
CA ASP A 241 2.27 -3.82 -21.76
C ASP A 241 0.91 -3.95 -21.04
N PRO A 242 -0.13 -4.47 -21.73
CA PRO A 242 -1.44 -4.64 -21.12
C PRO A 242 -1.44 -5.63 -19.94
N VAL A 243 -0.47 -6.55 -19.84
CA VAL A 243 -0.37 -7.51 -18.72
C VAL A 243 -0.03 -6.78 -17.42
N GLU A 244 0.88 -5.81 -17.47
CA GLU A 244 1.27 -5.02 -16.29
C GLU A 244 0.13 -4.16 -15.73
N LEU A 245 -0.84 -3.79 -16.57
CA LEU A 245 -1.99 -2.96 -16.17
C LEU A 245 -3.11 -3.75 -15.50
N VAL A 246 -3.14 -5.09 -15.62
CA VAL A 246 -4.29 -5.92 -15.20
C VAL A 246 -4.61 -5.77 -13.71
N ASP A 247 -3.61 -5.70 -12.85
CA ASP A 247 -3.82 -5.61 -11.40
C ASP A 247 -4.47 -4.27 -11.03
N SER A 248 -3.97 -3.18 -11.57
CA SER A 248 -4.55 -1.84 -11.38
C SER A 248 -5.94 -1.74 -12.00
N CYS A 249 -6.16 -2.34 -13.18
CA CYS A 249 -7.49 -2.41 -13.82
C CYS A 249 -8.49 -3.18 -12.95
N CYS A 250 -8.10 -4.30 -12.36
CA CYS A 250 -8.95 -5.07 -11.45
C CYS A 250 -9.35 -4.27 -10.20
N LEU A 251 -8.44 -3.48 -9.64
CA LEU A 251 -8.73 -2.56 -8.54
C LEU A 251 -9.67 -1.44 -8.98
N GLN A 252 -9.43 -0.85 -10.15
CA GLN A 252 -10.28 0.20 -10.72
C GLN A 252 -11.70 -0.30 -10.98
N ILE A 253 -11.87 -1.51 -11.55
CA ILE A 253 -13.17 -2.16 -11.72
C ILE A 253 -13.88 -2.31 -10.37
N THR A 254 -13.14 -2.64 -9.31
CA THR A 254 -13.72 -2.75 -7.96
C THR A 254 -14.15 -1.39 -7.43
N SER A 255 -13.33 -0.35 -7.60
CA SER A 255 -13.65 1.04 -7.20
C SER A 255 -14.91 1.54 -7.91
N LEU A 256 -15.00 1.38 -9.24
CA LEU A 256 -16.17 1.73 -10.04
C LEU A 256 -17.42 0.97 -9.59
N SER A 257 -17.28 -0.33 -9.33
CA SER A 257 -18.38 -1.18 -8.87
C SER A 257 -18.91 -0.77 -7.50
N ASN A 258 -18.04 -0.40 -6.58
CA ASN A 258 -18.40 0.13 -5.26
C ASN A 258 -19.16 1.47 -5.39
N GLY A 259 -18.85 2.26 -6.42
CA GLY A 259 -19.57 3.47 -6.80
C GLY A 259 -20.84 3.21 -7.64
N SER A 260 -21.24 1.94 -7.84
CA SER A 260 -22.38 1.53 -8.71
C SER A 260 -22.21 1.95 -10.18
N ARG A 261 -20.99 2.20 -10.64
CA ARG A 261 -20.65 2.52 -12.04
C ARG A 261 -20.34 1.24 -12.81
N TYR A 262 -21.29 0.30 -12.83
CA TYR A 262 -21.09 -1.08 -13.32
C TYR A 262 -20.79 -1.16 -14.82
N GLU A 263 -21.49 -0.35 -15.65
CA GLU A 263 -21.27 -0.31 -17.10
C GLU A 263 -19.87 0.21 -17.43
N GLU A 264 -19.43 1.26 -16.74
CA GLU A 264 -18.07 1.82 -16.90
C GLU A 264 -17.02 0.80 -16.48
N ALA A 265 -17.22 0.08 -15.37
CA ALA A 265 -16.35 -1.00 -14.91
C ALA A 265 -16.20 -2.10 -15.96
N PHE A 266 -17.30 -2.46 -16.62
CA PHE A 266 -17.31 -3.48 -17.67
C PHE A 266 -16.59 -3.00 -18.93
N GLU A 267 -16.90 -1.80 -19.44
CA GLU A 267 -16.26 -1.27 -20.64
C GLU A 267 -14.74 -1.07 -20.42
N LEU A 268 -14.31 -0.63 -19.23
CA LEU A 268 -12.91 -0.53 -18.86
C LEU A 268 -12.19 -1.88 -18.99
N GLY A 269 -12.76 -2.91 -18.39
CA GLY A 269 -12.17 -4.25 -18.47
C GLY A 269 -12.21 -4.86 -19.86
N LEU A 270 -13.26 -4.58 -20.65
CA LEU A 270 -13.33 -5.00 -22.06
C LEU A 270 -12.22 -4.36 -22.89
N ALA A 271 -11.98 -3.07 -22.75
CA ALA A 271 -10.93 -2.38 -23.47
C ALA A 271 -9.55 -3.04 -23.21
N LEU A 272 -9.27 -3.42 -21.96
CA LEU A 272 -8.04 -4.12 -21.64
C LEU A 272 -8.03 -5.57 -22.16
N LEU A 273 -9.16 -6.30 -22.10
CA LEU A 273 -9.27 -7.64 -22.71
C LEU A 273 -9.01 -7.61 -24.23
N GLU A 274 -9.52 -6.61 -24.93
CA GLU A 274 -9.26 -6.43 -26.37
C GLU A 274 -7.76 -6.22 -26.65
N ARG A 275 -7.06 -5.42 -25.83
CA ARG A 275 -5.60 -5.26 -25.88
C ARG A 275 -4.86 -6.57 -25.62
N LEU A 276 -5.39 -7.43 -24.76
CA LEU A 276 -4.87 -8.76 -24.45
C LEU A 276 -5.26 -9.83 -25.51
N GLY A 277 -5.93 -9.43 -26.60
CA GLY A 277 -6.31 -10.32 -27.69
C GLY A 277 -7.58 -11.14 -27.43
N VAL A 278 -8.44 -10.70 -26.53
CA VAL A 278 -9.76 -11.32 -26.26
C VAL A 278 -10.87 -10.41 -26.77
N PRO A 279 -11.32 -10.57 -28.02
CA PRO A 279 -12.36 -9.72 -28.58
C PRO A 279 -13.72 -9.99 -27.95
N PHE A 280 -14.48 -8.92 -27.68
CA PHE A 280 -15.85 -9.02 -27.23
C PHE A 280 -16.83 -8.96 -28.43
N PRO A 281 -17.82 -9.89 -28.52
CA PRO A 281 -18.76 -9.91 -29.63
C PRO A 281 -19.87 -8.85 -29.44
N ARG A 282 -19.59 -7.62 -29.88
CA ARG A 282 -20.55 -6.50 -29.76
C ARG A 282 -21.81 -6.69 -30.64
N GLU A 283 -21.64 -7.39 -31.77
CA GLU A 283 -22.74 -7.67 -32.69
C GLU A 283 -23.28 -9.10 -32.49
N ASN A 284 -24.59 -9.31 -32.59
CA ASN A 284 -25.24 -10.60 -32.46
C ASN A 284 -24.88 -11.35 -31.16
N PHE A 285 -24.65 -10.60 -30.06
CA PHE A 285 -24.15 -11.12 -28.79
C PHE A 285 -24.91 -12.39 -28.33
N THR A 286 -26.25 -12.37 -28.34
CA THR A 286 -27.06 -13.51 -27.91
C THR A 286 -26.78 -14.77 -28.73
N GLN A 287 -26.63 -14.62 -30.06
CA GLN A 287 -26.33 -15.76 -30.93
C GLN A 287 -24.91 -16.28 -30.67
N VAL A 288 -23.94 -15.39 -30.44
CA VAL A 288 -22.56 -15.79 -30.13
C VAL A 288 -22.52 -16.49 -28.77
N LEU A 289 -23.22 -15.98 -27.77
CA LEU A 289 -23.31 -16.59 -26.44
C LEU A 289 -23.86 -18.02 -26.52
N GLU A 290 -24.92 -18.25 -27.31
CA GLU A 290 -25.49 -19.58 -27.57
C GLU A 290 -24.48 -20.53 -28.25
N GLN A 291 -23.69 -20.03 -29.21
CA GLN A 291 -22.66 -20.80 -29.84
C GLN A 291 -21.49 -21.13 -28.89
N GLU A 292 -21.10 -20.18 -28.08
CA GLU A 292 -20.01 -20.34 -27.13
C GLU A 292 -20.33 -21.37 -26.03
N ILE A 293 -21.57 -21.40 -25.54
CA ILE A 293 -21.99 -22.44 -24.58
C ILE A 293 -22.02 -23.81 -25.21
N ASP A 294 -22.50 -23.96 -26.46
CA ASP A 294 -22.51 -25.25 -27.17
C ASP A 294 -21.09 -25.75 -27.45
N LEU A 295 -20.15 -24.84 -27.72
CA LEU A 295 -18.74 -25.17 -27.84
C LEU A 295 -18.15 -25.67 -26.52
N LEU A 296 -18.47 -24.99 -25.41
CA LEU A 296 -18.04 -25.38 -24.08
C LEU A 296 -18.53 -26.76 -23.70
N TYR A 297 -19.80 -27.12 -23.99
CA TYR A 297 -20.30 -28.47 -23.79
C TYR A 297 -19.46 -29.53 -24.53
N ARG A 298 -19.14 -29.31 -25.82
CA ARG A 298 -18.30 -30.23 -26.63
C ARG A 298 -16.89 -30.38 -26.06
N GLU A 299 -16.32 -29.27 -25.56
CA GLU A 299 -14.99 -29.26 -24.94
C GLU A 299 -15.00 -30.05 -23.62
N LEU A 300 -16.01 -29.87 -22.77
CA LEU A 300 -16.17 -30.62 -21.53
C LEU A 300 -16.41 -32.13 -21.76
N GLU A 301 -17.26 -32.50 -22.75
CA GLU A 301 -17.44 -33.89 -23.14
C GLU A 301 -16.12 -34.52 -23.65
N SER A 302 -15.34 -33.80 -24.44
CA SER A 302 -14.04 -34.28 -24.91
C SER A 302 -13.08 -34.56 -23.77
N LEU A 303 -13.00 -33.66 -22.78
CA LEU A 303 -12.21 -33.85 -21.55
C LEU A 303 -12.67 -35.06 -20.75
N ALA A 304 -13.99 -35.25 -20.61
CA ALA A 304 -14.55 -36.40 -19.87
C ALA A 304 -14.22 -37.74 -20.53
N ARG A 305 -14.22 -37.82 -21.87
CA ARG A 305 -13.85 -39.02 -22.63
C ARG A 305 -12.35 -39.32 -22.55
N GLY A 306 -11.48 -38.33 -22.37
CA GLY A 306 -10.03 -38.49 -22.22
C GLY A 306 -9.60 -39.10 -20.89
N GLY A 307 -10.50 -39.37 -19.96
CA GLY A 307 -10.30 -40.18 -18.75
C GLY A 307 -9.75 -39.48 -17.53
N ASN A 308 -9.00 -38.44 -17.66
CA ASN A 308 -8.59 -37.55 -16.56
C ASN A 308 -7.99 -36.26 -17.16
N PRO A 309 -8.57 -35.10 -16.94
CA PRO A 309 -8.00 -33.85 -17.44
C PRO A 309 -6.75 -33.50 -16.62
N ASP A 310 -5.59 -33.98 -17.02
CA ASP A 310 -4.32 -33.38 -16.61
C ASP A 310 -4.20 -32.06 -17.35
N LEU A 311 -4.97 -31.06 -16.85
CA LEU A 311 -4.80 -29.70 -17.29
C LEU A 311 -3.43 -29.23 -16.79
N HIS A 312 -2.51 -28.99 -17.72
CA HIS A 312 -1.22 -28.40 -17.41
C HIS A 312 -1.41 -26.94 -16.93
N GLU A 313 -0.46 -26.43 -16.19
CA GLU A 313 -0.44 -25.01 -15.81
C GLU A 313 -0.22 -24.15 -17.07
N ALA A 314 -0.93 -23.04 -17.17
CA ALA A 314 -0.75 -22.11 -18.28
C ALA A 314 0.66 -21.51 -18.22
N GLY A 315 1.44 -21.69 -19.28
CA GLY A 315 2.82 -21.20 -19.35
C GLY A 315 2.93 -19.72 -19.77
N ASP A 316 1.86 -19.14 -20.29
CA ASP A 316 1.81 -17.75 -20.73
C ASP A 316 1.26 -16.85 -19.62
N PRO A 317 2.03 -15.85 -19.13
CA PRO A 317 1.54 -14.88 -18.15
C PRO A 317 0.28 -14.15 -18.60
N ALA A 318 0.10 -13.92 -19.90
CA ALA A 318 -1.09 -13.28 -20.43
C ALA A 318 -2.37 -14.08 -20.13
N GLU A 319 -2.30 -15.42 -20.10
CA GLU A 319 -3.47 -16.26 -19.76
C GLU A 319 -3.89 -16.07 -18.29
N ALA A 320 -2.94 -15.92 -17.37
CA ALA A 320 -3.25 -15.63 -15.97
C ALA A 320 -3.88 -14.25 -15.82
N ALA A 321 -3.35 -13.26 -16.53
CA ALA A 321 -3.87 -11.89 -16.58
C ALA A 321 -5.31 -11.84 -17.13
N ILE A 322 -5.55 -12.49 -18.26
CA ILE A 322 -6.88 -12.61 -18.89
C ILE A 322 -7.88 -13.30 -17.95
N ALA A 323 -7.50 -14.41 -17.34
CA ALA A 323 -8.37 -15.15 -16.43
C ALA A 323 -8.74 -14.30 -15.19
N LYS A 324 -7.76 -13.55 -14.65
CA LYS A 324 -7.97 -12.60 -13.52
C LYS A 324 -8.96 -11.51 -13.90
N LEU A 325 -8.79 -10.92 -15.07
CA LEU A 325 -9.65 -9.83 -15.55
C LEU A 325 -11.09 -10.32 -15.83
N LEU A 326 -11.24 -11.48 -16.51
CA LEU A 326 -12.56 -12.08 -16.72
C LEU A 326 -13.28 -12.42 -15.40
N CYS A 327 -12.52 -12.93 -14.43
CA CYS A 327 -13.04 -13.21 -13.09
C CYS A 327 -13.54 -11.91 -12.41
N ARG A 328 -12.79 -10.83 -12.52
CA ARG A 328 -13.16 -9.54 -11.94
C ARG A 328 -14.40 -8.93 -12.59
N LEU A 329 -14.55 -9.07 -13.90
CA LEU A 329 -15.71 -8.56 -14.66
C LEU A 329 -17.00 -9.31 -14.37
N CYS A 330 -16.94 -10.56 -13.94
CA CYS A 330 -18.14 -11.36 -13.66
C CYS A 330 -19.05 -10.71 -12.61
N GLY A 331 -18.49 -10.06 -11.58
CA GLY A 331 -19.25 -9.43 -10.49
C GLY A 331 -20.13 -8.25 -10.94
N PRO A 332 -19.57 -7.17 -11.48
CA PRO A 332 -20.34 -5.99 -11.88
C PRO A 332 -21.42 -6.30 -12.90
N THR A 333 -21.19 -7.21 -13.84
CA THR A 333 -22.15 -7.53 -14.91
C THR A 333 -23.45 -8.13 -14.41
N ILE A 334 -23.47 -8.79 -13.27
CA ILE A 334 -24.69 -9.34 -12.66
C ILE A 334 -25.70 -8.24 -12.35
N PHE A 335 -25.24 -7.02 -12.07
CA PHE A 335 -26.09 -5.92 -11.63
C PHE A 335 -26.78 -5.15 -12.76
N PHE A 336 -26.30 -5.28 -14.01
CA PHE A 336 -26.94 -4.59 -15.15
C PHE A 336 -27.29 -5.51 -16.32
N ASP A 337 -26.49 -6.52 -16.63
CA ASP A 337 -26.80 -7.54 -17.64
C ASP A 337 -26.15 -8.88 -17.31
N ALA A 338 -26.92 -9.80 -16.77
CA ALA A 338 -26.46 -11.13 -16.37
C ALA A 338 -25.90 -11.96 -17.56
N SER A 339 -26.29 -11.68 -18.80
CA SER A 339 -25.80 -12.39 -19.96
C SER A 339 -24.33 -12.11 -20.23
N LEU A 340 -23.84 -10.93 -19.85
CA LEU A 340 -22.41 -10.58 -19.88
C LEU A 340 -21.61 -11.40 -18.86
N SER A 341 -22.17 -11.67 -17.67
CA SER A 341 -21.56 -12.61 -16.71
C SER A 341 -21.43 -14.00 -17.30
N TYR A 342 -22.44 -14.47 -18.01
CA TYR A 342 -22.38 -15.78 -18.65
C TYR A 342 -21.25 -15.86 -19.66
N TRP A 343 -21.10 -14.81 -20.47
CA TRP A 343 -19.98 -14.73 -21.42
C TRP A 343 -18.61 -14.74 -20.73
N THR A 344 -18.43 -13.94 -19.66
CA THR A 344 -17.14 -13.93 -18.93
C THR A 344 -16.78 -15.28 -18.35
N VAL A 345 -17.77 -16.01 -17.79
CA VAL A 345 -17.58 -17.38 -17.26
C VAL A 345 -17.22 -18.35 -18.37
N ILE A 346 -17.98 -18.38 -19.46
CA ILE A 346 -17.76 -19.28 -20.59
C ILE A 346 -16.39 -19.00 -21.23
N ALA A 347 -16.05 -17.73 -21.46
CA ALA A 347 -14.77 -17.35 -22.04
C ALA A 347 -13.59 -17.80 -21.16
N ALA A 348 -13.66 -17.58 -19.84
CA ALA A 348 -12.61 -18.00 -18.91
C ALA A 348 -12.44 -19.53 -18.87
N VAL A 349 -13.54 -20.29 -18.78
CA VAL A 349 -13.46 -21.75 -18.69
C VAL A 349 -13.01 -22.38 -20.02
N ARG A 350 -13.42 -21.84 -21.16
CA ARG A 350 -12.93 -22.33 -22.46
C ARG A 350 -11.43 -22.06 -22.63
N ARG A 351 -10.92 -20.91 -22.15
CA ARG A 351 -9.48 -20.63 -22.16
C ARG A 351 -8.72 -21.58 -21.24
N LEU A 352 -9.21 -21.83 -20.04
CA LEU A 352 -8.65 -22.81 -19.12
C LEU A 352 -8.53 -24.20 -19.76
N ILE A 353 -9.55 -24.65 -20.51
CA ILE A 353 -9.52 -25.94 -21.19
C ILE A 353 -8.46 -26.00 -22.32
N ARG A 354 -8.31 -24.89 -23.06
CA ARG A 354 -7.44 -24.82 -24.25
C ARG A 354 -6.00 -24.51 -23.92
N ASN A 355 -5.77 -23.58 -22.98
CA ASN A 355 -4.47 -22.96 -22.76
C ASN A 355 -3.81 -23.39 -21.44
N GLY A 356 -4.52 -24.19 -20.64
CA GLY A 356 -4.06 -24.63 -19.33
C GLY A 356 -4.74 -23.92 -18.16
N HIS A 357 -4.51 -24.44 -16.96
CA HIS A 357 -5.15 -23.90 -15.76
C HIS A 357 -4.39 -22.71 -15.20
N THR A 358 -5.17 -21.75 -14.69
CA THR A 358 -4.72 -20.67 -13.82
C THR A 358 -5.60 -20.65 -12.57
N PRO A 359 -5.18 -20.08 -11.43
CA PRO A 359 -6.02 -20.00 -10.23
C PRO A 359 -7.39 -19.36 -10.51
N HIS A 360 -7.42 -18.20 -11.17
CA HIS A 360 -8.66 -17.51 -11.51
C HIS A 360 -9.52 -18.26 -12.54
N GLY A 361 -8.89 -18.95 -13.50
CA GLY A 361 -9.60 -19.82 -14.45
C GLY A 361 -10.32 -20.98 -13.74
N LEU A 362 -9.65 -21.63 -12.78
CA LEU A 362 -10.26 -22.67 -11.94
C LEU A 362 -11.38 -22.10 -11.06
N GLN A 363 -11.19 -20.91 -10.49
CA GLN A 363 -12.23 -20.20 -9.73
C GLN A 363 -13.48 -19.95 -10.58
N MET A 364 -13.35 -19.59 -11.85
CA MET A 364 -14.49 -19.34 -12.74
C MET A 364 -15.35 -20.59 -12.98
N CYS A 365 -14.81 -21.79 -12.81
CA CYS A 365 -15.60 -23.02 -12.87
C CYS A 365 -16.67 -23.11 -11.76
N THR A 366 -16.51 -22.40 -10.64
CA THR A 366 -17.53 -22.32 -9.58
C THR A 366 -18.79 -21.58 -10.06
N ASN A 367 -18.62 -20.68 -11.02
CA ASN A 367 -19.70 -19.85 -11.58
C ASN A 367 -20.43 -20.49 -12.76
N LEU A 368 -20.00 -21.69 -13.25
CA LEU A 368 -20.64 -22.38 -14.37
C LEU A 368 -22.11 -22.69 -14.15
N MET A 369 -22.56 -22.80 -12.89
CA MET A 369 -23.99 -23.00 -12.59
C MET A 369 -24.87 -21.85 -13.08
N MET A 370 -24.34 -20.65 -13.26
CA MET A 370 -25.08 -19.49 -13.77
C MET A 370 -25.42 -19.66 -15.26
N PRO A 371 -24.46 -19.73 -16.20
CA PRO A 371 -24.78 -19.89 -17.62
C PRO A 371 -25.47 -21.23 -17.95
N PHE A 372 -25.05 -22.33 -17.32
CA PHE A 372 -25.63 -23.65 -17.60
C PHE A 372 -27.06 -23.76 -17.10
N GLY A 373 -27.34 -23.24 -15.88
CA GLY A 373 -28.68 -23.19 -15.34
C GLY A 373 -29.61 -22.26 -16.13
N ALA A 374 -29.15 -21.04 -16.45
CA ALA A 374 -29.95 -20.04 -17.14
C ALA A 374 -30.23 -20.40 -18.63
N LEU A 375 -29.21 -20.88 -19.35
CA LEU A 375 -29.29 -21.09 -20.80
C LEU A 375 -29.73 -22.53 -21.18
N ARG A 376 -29.52 -23.54 -20.31
CA ARG A 376 -29.76 -24.95 -20.62
C ARG A 376 -30.52 -25.72 -19.54
N GLY A 377 -30.72 -25.15 -18.35
CA GLY A 377 -31.32 -25.89 -17.22
C GLY A 377 -30.45 -27.04 -16.69
N ASP A 378 -29.17 -27.08 -17.05
CA ASP A 378 -28.26 -28.22 -16.79
C ASP A 378 -27.29 -27.91 -15.64
N TYR A 379 -27.73 -28.08 -14.43
CA TYR A 379 -26.92 -27.96 -13.22
C TYR A 379 -25.97 -29.14 -13.00
N ARG A 380 -26.27 -30.31 -13.61
CA ARG A 380 -25.47 -31.51 -13.41
C ARG A 380 -24.09 -31.39 -14.08
N THR A 381 -24.07 -31.01 -15.35
CA THR A 381 -22.81 -30.82 -16.09
C THR A 381 -21.95 -29.71 -15.45
N ALA A 382 -22.59 -28.61 -15.01
CA ALA A 382 -21.90 -27.56 -14.28
C ALA A 382 -21.23 -28.08 -12.99
N TYR A 383 -21.95 -28.91 -12.22
CA TYR A 383 -21.41 -29.50 -10.99
C TYR A 383 -20.26 -30.48 -11.25
N GLU A 384 -20.37 -31.30 -12.30
CA GLU A 384 -19.31 -32.25 -12.69
C GLU A 384 -18.03 -31.52 -13.14
N ALA A 385 -18.17 -30.41 -13.89
CA ALA A 385 -17.07 -29.54 -14.28
C ALA A 385 -16.42 -28.87 -13.08
N PHE A 386 -17.21 -28.30 -12.17
CA PHE A 386 -16.73 -27.72 -10.90
C PHE A 386 -15.92 -28.76 -10.09
N ARG A 387 -16.47 -29.96 -9.88
CA ARG A 387 -15.75 -31.01 -9.15
C ARG A 387 -14.41 -31.38 -9.80
N SER A 388 -14.35 -31.33 -11.12
CA SER A 388 -13.10 -31.60 -11.85
C SER A 388 -12.09 -30.47 -11.65
N ALA A 389 -12.53 -29.21 -11.70
CA ALA A 389 -11.69 -28.05 -11.44
C ALA A 389 -11.15 -28.06 -9.99
N MET A 390 -11.98 -28.40 -8.99
CA MET A 390 -11.54 -28.53 -7.59
C MET A 390 -10.44 -29.58 -7.42
N ARG A 391 -10.52 -30.73 -8.10
CA ARG A 391 -9.47 -31.74 -8.06
C ARG A 391 -8.15 -31.23 -8.66
N VAL A 392 -8.21 -30.43 -9.72
CA VAL A 392 -7.02 -29.79 -10.31
C VAL A 392 -6.43 -28.77 -9.34
N ALA A 393 -7.28 -27.94 -8.70
CA ALA A 393 -6.86 -26.94 -7.72
C ALA A 393 -6.17 -27.58 -6.49
N GLU A 394 -6.72 -28.67 -5.96
CA GLU A 394 -6.14 -29.42 -4.83
C GLU A 394 -4.77 -30.01 -5.18
N ARG A 395 -4.64 -30.63 -6.37
CA ARG A 395 -3.37 -31.21 -6.82
C ARG A 395 -2.27 -30.16 -6.98
N ASN A 396 -2.61 -28.99 -7.50
CA ASN A 396 -1.67 -27.92 -7.80
C ASN A 396 -1.51 -26.94 -6.65
N ARG A 397 -2.15 -27.19 -5.49
CA ARG A 397 -2.10 -26.34 -4.29
C ARG A 397 -2.53 -24.88 -4.56
N CYS A 398 -3.49 -24.69 -5.45
CA CYS A 398 -4.07 -23.39 -5.75
C CYS A 398 -4.97 -22.96 -4.57
N ARG A 399 -4.37 -22.40 -3.51
CA ARG A 399 -5.08 -22.02 -2.28
C ARG A 399 -6.19 -20.98 -2.50
N GLU A 400 -6.01 -20.11 -3.49
CA GLU A 400 -6.96 -19.06 -3.88
C GLU A 400 -8.31 -19.61 -4.38
N VAL A 401 -8.38 -20.88 -4.77
CA VAL A 401 -9.61 -21.52 -5.27
C VAL A 401 -10.29 -22.36 -4.19
N VAL A 402 -9.55 -22.84 -3.20
CA VAL A 402 -10.00 -23.84 -2.21
C VAL A 402 -10.55 -23.17 -0.95
N TYR A 403 -10.24 -21.91 -0.71
CA TYR A 403 -10.67 -21.09 0.41
C TYR A 403 -11.29 -19.78 -0.06
#